data_e56c45fa51a78c98d8c538894e5ff1ca
#
_entry.id   e56c45fa51a78c98d8c538894e5ff1ca
#
_cell.length_a   1.000
_cell.length_b   1.000
_cell.length_c   1.000
_cell.angle_alpha   90.00
_cell.angle_beta   90.00
_cell.angle_gamma   90.00
#
_symmetry.space_group_name_H-M   'P 1'
#
loop_
_entity.id
_entity.type
_entity.pdbx_description
1 polymer ?
#
loop_
_entity_poly.entity_id
_entity_poly.type
_entity_poly.pdbx_seq_one_letter_code
_entity_poly.pdbx_strand_id
1 'polypeptide(L)'
;MVFAQSEDESLESAMMNIVEPEFKGTNENAGIKEFIEENLLTPLNAEDWGIEGTVVIRFNVLPTRDLSEIQVIEGVSLEFDRSVISTLQATDGMWYPGTIDGRPVPMEKEVIVVFRFEGTDFYQAAQLNKNKADKLLNEGKYSRAVKFYTNALGSCPTSDIIIYRRGLAKYYTGDLEEALNDFERVANLDSHLADPMLSKLIEVANYATSELQLSSLNY
;
A
#
# COMPACT_ATOMS: atom_id res chain seq x y z
N MET A 1 -53.93 31.36 -9.31
CA MET A 1 -53.46 30.10 -8.77
C MET A 1 -52.26 29.72 -9.61
N VAL A 2 -51.08 30.09 -9.12
CA VAL A 2 -49.80 29.87 -9.82
C VAL A 2 -49.19 28.63 -9.18
N PHE A 3 -49.06 27.56 -9.95
CA PHE A 3 -48.30 26.38 -9.54
C PHE A 3 -46.82 26.68 -9.79
N ALA A 4 -46.04 26.81 -8.70
CA ALA A 4 -44.62 26.75 -8.76
C ALA A 4 -44.23 25.29 -9.03
N GLN A 5 -43.62 25.01 -10.18
CA GLN A 5 -42.90 23.79 -10.43
C GLN A 5 -41.61 23.89 -9.62
N SER A 6 -41.45 23.02 -8.65
CA SER A 6 -40.18 22.75 -8.02
C SER A 6 -39.27 22.08 -9.06
N GLU A 7 -38.25 22.79 -9.48
CA GLU A 7 -37.12 22.21 -10.20
C GLU A 7 -36.44 21.22 -9.26
N ASP A 8 -36.75 19.96 -9.49
CA ASP A 8 -36.02 18.84 -8.94
C ASP A 8 -34.69 18.80 -9.70
N GLU A 9 -33.72 19.62 -9.27
CA GLU A 9 -32.33 19.45 -9.67
C GLU A 9 -31.87 18.10 -9.09
N SER A 10 -32.04 17.07 -9.91
CA SER A 10 -31.34 15.81 -9.74
C SER A 10 -29.85 16.11 -9.59
N LEU A 11 -29.37 16.00 -8.37
CA LEU A 11 -27.95 15.86 -8.06
C LEU A 11 -27.50 14.53 -8.66
N GLU A 12 -27.39 14.46 -9.98
CA GLU A 12 -26.49 13.51 -10.62
C GLU A 12 -25.10 13.89 -10.13
N SER A 13 -24.70 13.25 -9.04
CA SER A 13 -23.31 13.17 -8.60
C SER A 13 -22.52 12.76 -9.83
N ALA A 14 -21.87 13.73 -10.46
CA ALA A 14 -20.98 13.47 -11.59
C ALA A 14 -19.92 12.51 -11.09
N MET A 15 -20.05 11.22 -11.41
CA MET A 15 -19.00 10.23 -11.15
C MET A 15 -17.78 10.68 -11.92
N MET A 16 -16.75 11.14 -11.21
CA MET A 16 -15.46 11.47 -11.82
C MET A 16 -14.97 10.24 -12.56
N ASN A 17 -14.64 10.42 -13.84
CA ASN A 17 -14.01 9.36 -14.63
C ASN A 17 -12.52 9.29 -14.28
N ILE A 18 -12.17 8.38 -13.38
CA ILE A 18 -10.81 8.15 -12.93
C ILE A 18 -10.24 6.99 -13.75
N VAL A 19 -9.11 7.24 -14.39
CA VAL A 19 -8.31 6.21 -15.08
C VAL A 19 -6.99 6.11 -14.36
N GLU A 20 -6.68 4.92 -13.87
CA GLU A 20 -5.45 4.64 -13.14
C GLU A 20 -4.21 4.70 -14.05
N PRO A 21 -3.02 5.01 -13.49
CA PRO A 21 -1.77 4.90 -14.24
C PRO A 21 -1.51 3.47 -14.68
N GLU A 22 -1.00 3.30 -15.89
CA GLU A 22 -0.70 2.00 -16.48
C GLU A 22 0.75 1.96 -16.98
N PHE A 23 1.43 0.83 -16.74
CA PHE A 23 2.78 0.59 -17.25
C PHE A 23 2.71 0.24 -18.74
N LYS A 24 3.43 1.00 -19.58
CA LYS A 24 3.41 0.82 -21.03
C LYS A 24 4.16 -0.43 -21.50
N GLY A 25 5.16 -0.88 -20.69
CA GLY A 25 6.02 -2.00 -21.05
C GLY A 25 6.96 -1.75 -22.23
N THR A 26 7.85 -2.69 -22.43
CA THR A 26 8.72 -2.76 -23.62
C THR A 26 8.08 -3.57 -24.74
N ASN A 27 7.11 -4.43 -24.40
CA ASN A 27 6.29 -5.24 -25.31
C ASN A 27 4.81 -4.98 -25.01
N GLU A 28 3.96 -5.04 -26.04
CA GLU A 28 2.52 -4.72 -25.95
C GLU A 28 1.73 -5.54 -24.90
N ASN A 29 2.31 -6.60 -24.35
CA ASN A 29 1.68 -7.50 -23.36
C ASN A 29 2.46 -7.64 -22.05
N ALA A 30 3.57 -6.93 -21.86
CA ALA A 30 4.37 -7.03 -20.65
C ALA A 30 3.96 -5.95 -19.64
N GLY A 31 3.34 -6.38 -18.53
CA GLY A 31 3.04 -5.51 -17.39
C GLY A 31 4.29 -5.19 -16.55
N ILE A 32 4.12 -4.34 -15.57
CA ILE A 32 5.20 -3.97 -14.63
C ILE A 32 5.78 -5.19 -13.91
N LYS A 33 4.97 -6.19 -13.64
CA LYS A 33 5.40 -7.41 -12.97
C LYS A 33 6.41 -8.18 -13.80
N GLU A 34 6.09 -8.43 -15.06
CA GLU A 34 6.97 -9.13 -16.01
C GLU A 34 8.27 -8.35 -16.22
N PHE A 35 8.18 -7.02 -16.35
CA PHE A 35 9.36 -6.17 -16.44
C PHE A 35 10.27 -6.32 -15.23
N ILE A 36 9.72 -6.31 -14.03
CA ILE A 36 10.49 -6.48 -12.80
C ILE A 36 11.11 -7.89 -12.75
N GLU A 37 10.36 -8.94 -13.03
CA GLU A 37 10.86 -10.32 -13.04
C GLU A 37 12.04 -10.52 -14.02
N GLU A 38 12.02 -9.85 -15.17
CA GLU A 38 13.08 -9.93 -16.18
C GLU A 38 14.32 -9.07 -15.86
N ASN A 39 14.15 -7.96 -15.13
CA ASN A 39 15.21 -6.97 -14.94
C ASN A 39 15.69 -6.86 -13.47
N LEU A 40 15.02 -7.54 -12.55
CA LEU A 40 15.39 -7.50 -11.14
C LEU A 40 16.72 -8.23 -10.92
N LEU A 41 17.70 -7.49 -10.43
CA LEU A 41 18.95 -8.07 -9.97
C LEU A 41 18.76 -8.59 -8.54
N THR A 42 18.52 -9.89 -8.40
CA THR A 42 18.49 -10.53 -7.08
C THR A 42 19.87 -10.37 -6.41
N PRO A 43 19.91 -9.89 -5.15
CA PRO A 43 21.18 -9.75 -4.45
C PRO A 43 21.98 -11.04 -4.42
N LEU A 44 23.29 -10.92 -4.63
CA LEU A 44 24.20 -12.07 -4.52
C LEU A 44 24.08 -12.68 -3.12
N ASN A 45 24.00 -14.01 -3.06
CA ASN A 45 23.81 -14.80 -1.84
C ASN A 45 22.43 -14.76 -1.18
N ALA A 46 21.41 -14.23 -1.85
CA ALA A 46 20.04 -14.26 -1.33
C ALA A 46 19.58 -15.68 -0.96
N GLU A 47 19.91 -16.66 -1.81
CA GLU A 47 19.64 -18.07 -1.58
C GLU A 47 20.42 -18.63 -0.39
N ASP A 48 21.71 -18.27 -0.27
CA ASP A 48 22.57 -18.73 0.83
C ASP A 48 22.10 -18.22 2.20
N TRP A 49 21.46 -17.06 2.22
CA TRP A 49 20.94 -16.44 3.44
C TRP A 49 19.52 -16.89 3.79
N GLY A 50 18.86 -17.64 2.91
CA GLY A 50 17.48 -18.09 3.12
C GLY A 50 16.49 -16.94 3.31
N ILE A 51 16.72 -15.81 2.63
CA ILE A 51 15.90 -14.62 2.79
C ILE A 51 14.70 -14.71 1.86
N GLU A 52 13.52 -14.78 2.44
CA GLU A 52 12.23 -14.69 1.76
C GLU A 52 11.43 -13.50 2.32
N GLY A 53 10.56 -12.93 1.53
CA GLY A 53 9.69 -11.85 1.97
C GLY A 53 9.12 -11.04 0.82
N THR A 54 8.54 -9.91 1.17
CA THR A 54 7.89 -9.02 0.21
C THR A 54 8.46 -7.62 0.35
N VAL A 55 8.79 -7.02 -0.78
CA VAL A 55 9.05 -5.59 -0.89
C VAL A 55 7.82 -4.93 -1.52
N VAL A 56 7.27 -3.94 -0.83
CA VAL A 56 6.18 -3.11 -1.32
C VAL A 56 6.71 -1.70 -1.47
N ILE A 57 6.62 -1.16 -2.68
CA ILE A 57 7.04 0.20 -3.00
C ILE A 57 5.82 0.98 -3.46
N ARG A 58 5.64 2.14 -2.85
CA ARG A 58 4.66 3.15 -3.22
C ARG A 58 5.36 4.30 -3.94
N PHE A 59 4.74 4.83 -4.98
CA PHE A 59 5.28 5.93 -5.78
C PHE A 59 4.17 6.65 -6.52
N ASN A 60 4.43 7.90 -6.97
CA ASN A 60 3.53 8.62 -7.84
C ASN A 60 3.98 8.53 -9.30
N VAL A 61 3.01 8.32 -10.20
CA VAL A 61 3.19 8.50 -11.64
C VAL A 61 2.75 9.91 -12.01
N LEU A 62 3.68 10.71 -12.51
CA LEU A 62 3.43 12.10 -12.88
C LEU A 62 2.80 12.21 -14.29
N PRO A 63 2.12 13.34 -14.61
CA PRO A 63 1.66 13.64 -15.96
C PRO A 63 2.78 13.62 -17.00
N THR A 64 4.03 13.88 -16.61
CA THR A 64 5.23 13.80 -17.42
C THR A 64 5.67 12.37 -17.72
N ARG A 65 5.04 11.37 -17.07
CA ARG A 65 5.36 9.94 -17.07
C ARG A 65 6.57 9.53 -16.21
N ASP A 66 7.15 10.48 -15.50
CA ASP A 66 8.23 10.23 -14.56
C ASP A 66 7.66 9.71 -13.25
N LEU A 67 8.48 8.99 -12.48
CA LEU A 67 8.14 8.54 -11.16
C LEU A 67 8.63 9.53 -10.10
N SER A 68 7.88 9.66 -9.02
CA SER A 68 8.25 10.52 -7.89
C SER A 68 7.79 9.92 -6.56
N GLU A 69 8.31 10.44 -5.46
CA GLU A 69 7.94 10.04 -4.09
C GLU A 69 8.02 8.53 -3.85
N ILE A 70 9.10 7.90 -4.36
CA ILE A 70 9.31 6.46 -4.21
C ILE A 70 9.62 6.12 -2.76
N GLN A 71 8.75 5.33 -2.12
CA GLN A 71 8.83 4.94 -0.71
C GLN A 71 8.72 3.43 -0.55
N VAL A 72 9.55 2.86 0.33
CA VAL A 72 9.42 1.46 0.74
C VAL A 72 8.40 1.39 1.88
N ILE A 73 7.25 0.77 1.60
CA ILE A 73 6.18 0.55 2.60
C ILE A 73 6.42 -0.73 3.39
N GLU A 74 6.88 -1.78 2.71
CA GLU A 74 7.32 -3.04 3.30
C GLU A 74 8.67 -3.37 2.71
N GLY A 75 9.64 -3.74 3.53
CA GLY A 75 10.99 -4.12 3.11
C GLY A 75 11.39 -5.49 3.61
N VAL A 76 12.36 -6.10 2.93
CA VAL A 76 12.98 -7.37 3.33
C VAL A 76 14.36 -7.13 3.91
N SER A 77 15.20 -6.45 3.18
CA SER A 77 16.47 -5.92 3.61
C SER A 77 16.91 -4.78 2.71
N LEU A 78 17.88 -4.00 3.16
CA LEU A 78 18.35 -2.84 2.41
C LEU A 78 18.81 -3.19 0.98
N GLU A 79 19.41 -4.36 0.77
CA GLU A 79 19.86 -4.83 -0.54
C GLU A 79 18.69 -5.19 -1.46
N PHE A 80 17.69 -5.92 -0.94
CA PHE A 80 16.47 -6.27 -1.71
C PHE A 80 15.67 -5.02 -2.04
N ASP A 81 15.45 -4.16 -1.07
CA ASP A 81 14.69 -2.92 -1.23
C ASP A 81 15.33 -2.02 -2.29
N ARG A 82 16.66 -1.83 -2.25
CA ARG A 82 17.41 -1.07 -3.25
C ARG A 82 17.35 -1.68 -4.65
N SER A 83 17.41 -3.02 -4.74
CA SER A 83 17.30 -3.69 -6.03
C SER A 83 15.94 -3.42 -6.69
N VAL A 84 14.84 -3.53 -5.92
CA VAL A 84 13.50 -3.23 -6.43
C VAL A 84 13.36 -1.75 -6.79
N ILE A 85 13.84 -0.82 -5.94
CA ILE A 85 13.83 0.63 -6.23
C ILE A 85 14.58 0.92 -7.54
N SER A 86 15.78 0.37 -7.70
CA SER A 86 16.59 0.60 -8.91
C SER A 86 15.90 0.07 -10.17
N THR A 87 15.26 -1.11 -10.08
CA THR A 87 14.51 -1.68 -11.20
C THR A 87 13.28 -0.84 -11.53
N LEU A 88 12.57 -0.33 -10.51
CA LEU A 88 11.43 0.55 -10.70
C LEU A 88 11.83 1.89 -11.31
N GLN A 89 12.93 2.50 -10.87
CA GLN A 89 13.47 3.74 -11.44
C GLN A 89 13.84 3.60 -12.91
N ALA A 90 14.24 2.41 -13.36
CA ALA A 90 14.48 2.14 -14.78
C ALA A 90 13.22 2.21 -15.65
N THR A 91 12.04 2.27 -15.05
CA THR A 91 10.76 2.42 -15.75
C THR A 91 10.32 3.88 -15.94
N ASP A 92 11.15 4.85 -15.57
CA ASP A 92 10.89 6.27 -15.79
C ASP A 92 10.54 6.56 -17.25
N GLY A 93 9.48 7.31 -17.50
CA GLY A 93 8.97 7.58 -18.84
C GLY A 93 8.18 6.44 -19.50
N MET A 94 8.12 5.25 -18.89
CA MET A 94 7.43 4.07 -19.43
C MET A 94 5.99 3.92 -18.93
N TRP A 95 5.40 4.97 -18.37
CA TRP A 95 4.06 4.92 -17.81
C TRP A 95 3.08 5.76 -18.61
N TYR A 96 1.84 5.32 -18.71
CA TYR A 96 0.72 6.18 -19.01
C TYR A 96 0.25 6.83 -17.71
N PRO A 97 0.17 8.18 -17.64
CA PRO A 97 -0.29 8.85 -16.42
C PRO A 97 -1.76 8.57 -16.18
N GLY A 98 -2.13 8.53 -14.90
CA GLY A 98 -3.53 8.50 -14.52
C GLY A 98 -4.26 9.78 -14.90
N THR A 99 -5.57 9.68 -15.11
CA THR A 99 -6.39 10.84 -15.49
C THR A 99 -7.64 10.94 -14.62
N ILE A 100 -8.06 12.18 -14.35
CA ILE A 100 -9.38 12.51 -13.81
C ILE A 100 -10.12 13.32 -14.89
N ASP A 101 -11.26 12.82 -15.35
CA ASP A 101 -12.05 13.40 -16.44
C ASP A 101 -11.21 13.70 -17.70
N GLY A 102 -10.29 12.77 -18.02
CA GLY A 102 -9.37 12.85 -19.17
C GLY A 102 -8.20 13.82 -18.99
N ARG A 103 -8.04 14.45 -17.83
CA ARG A 103 -6.89 15.32 -17.52
C ARG A 103 -5.82 14.54 -16.77
N PRO A 104 -4.58 14.47 -17.26
CA PRO A 104 -3.50 13.80 -16.54
C PRO A 104 -3.22 14.48 -15.19
N VAL A 105 -3.15 13.67 -14.13
CA VAL A 105 -2.84 14.12 -12.78
C VAL A 105 -1.82 13.18 -12.15
N PRO A 106 -1.02 13.62 -11.18
CA PRO A 106 -0.19 12.72 -10.39
C PRO A 106 -1.09 11.70 -9.67
N MET A 107 -0.75 10.41 -9.79
CA MET A 107 -1.48 9.36 -9.08
C MET A 107 -0.54 8.37 -8.44
N GLU A 108 -0.89 7.94 -7.24
CA GLU A 108 -0.17 6.94 -6.48
C GLU A 108 -0.36 5.54 -7.06
N LYS A 109 0.71 4.75 -7.01
CA LYS A 109 0.72 3.32 -7.36
C LYS A 109 1.53 2.53 -6.34
N GLU A 110 1.17 1.27 -6.19
CA GLU A 110 1.99 0.30 -5.45
C GLU A 110 2.49 -0.80 -6.38
N VAL A 111 3.75 -1.18 -6.19
CA VAL A 111 4.34 -2.38 -6.78
C VAL A 111 4.74 -3.33 -5.66
N ILE A 112 4.40 -4.60 -5.83
CA ILE A 112 4.64 -5.66 -4.87
C ILE A 112 5.55 -6.71 -5.50
N VAL A 113 6.72 -6.92 -4.91
CA VAL A 113 7.71 -7.91 -5.34
C VAL A 113 7.89 -8.95 -4.25
N VAL A 114 7.62 -10.21 -4.57
CA VAL A 114 7.70 -11.33 -3.63
C VAL A 114 8.96 -12.15 -3.93
N PHE A 115 9.86 -12.21 -2.97
CA PHE A 115 11.05 -13.08 -2.99
C PHE A 115 10.74 -14.38 -2.27
N ARG A 116 10.88 -15.51 -2.95
CA ARG A 116 10.55 -16.82 -2.38
C ARG A 116 11.44 -17.93 -2.97
N PHE A 117 11.65 -18.97 -2.19
CA PHE A 117 12.21 -20.21 -2.70
C PHE A 117 11.11 -21.14 -3.21
N GLU A 118 11.48 -22.02 -4.13
CA GLU A 118 10.57 -23.03 -4.66
C GLU A 118 10.17 -24.01 -3.52
N GLY A 119 8.87 -24.23 -3.38
CA GLY A 119 8.29 -25.17 -2.40
C GLY A 119 7.87 -24.57 -1.06
N THR A 120 8.04 -23.27 -0.80
CA THR A 120 7.55 -22.64 0.43
C THR A 120 6.03 -22.48 0.39
N ASP A 121 5.33 -23.01 1.42
CA ASP A 121 3.88 -22.80 1.61
C ASP A 121 3.61 -21.46 2.30
N PHE A 122 3.49 -20.40 1.48
CA PHE A 122 3.24 -19.03 1.96
C PHE A 122 1.91 -18.89 2.69
N TYR A 123 0.87 -19.58 2.25
CA TYR A 123 -0.43 -19.48 2.88
C TYR A 123 -0.38 -20.02 4.32
N GLN A 124 0.25 -21.17 4.53
CA GLN A 124 0.41 -21.75 5.85
C GLN A 124 1.28 -20.85 6.74
N ALA A 125 2.38 -20.32 6.23
CA ALA A 125 3.26 -19.41 6.96
C ALA A 125 2.52 -18.13 7.38
N ALA A 126 1.74 -17.53 6.47
CA ALA A 126 0.91 -16.36 6.76
C ALA A 126 -0.11 -16.65 7.86
N GLN A 127 -0.82 -17.78 7.79
CA GLN A 127 -1.83 -18.16 8.76
C GLN A 127 -1.25 -18.39 10.16
N LEU A 128 -0.11 -19.07 10.26
CA LEU A 128 0.57 -19.30 11.53
C LEU A 128 0.97 -17.97 12.20
N ASN A 129 1.59 -17.07 11.43
CA ASN A 129 1.98 -15.76 11.92
C ASN A 129 0.76 -14.90 12.30
N LYS A 130 -0.28 -14.87 11.45
CA LYS A 130 -1.53 -14.16 11.73
C LYS A 130 -2.19 -14.65 13.03
N ASN A 131 -2.35 -15.96 13.21
CA ASN A 131 -2.99 -16.52 14.40
C ASN A 131 -2.20 -16.16 15.69
N LYS A 132 -0.87 -16.15 15.61
CA LYS A 132 -0.02 -15.72 16.72
C LYS A 132 -0.15 -14.22 17.00
N ALA A 133 -0.22 -13.40 15.95
CA ALA A 133 -0.45 -11.98 16.06
C ALA A 133 -1.81 -11.66 16.68
N ASP A 134 -2.88 -12.33 16.24
CA ASP A 134 -4.23 -12.18 16.77
C ASP A 134 -4.29 -12.46 18.29
N LYS A 135 -3.63 -13.53 18.71
CA LYS A 135 -3.52 -13.84 20.15
C LYS A 135 -2.81 -12.72 20.92
N LEU A 136 -1.69 -12.22 20.38
CA LEU A 136 -0.91 -11.15 21.02
C LEU A 136 -1.69 -9.82 21.05
N LEU A 137 -2.45 -9.51 20.02
CA LEU A 137 -3.33 -8.33 19.94
C LEU A 137 -4.39 -8.40 21.07
N ASN A 138 -5.05 -9.55 21.21
CA ASN A 138 -6.07 -9.77 22.25
C ASN A 138 -5.48 -9.74 23.69
N GLU A 139 -4.20 -10.09 23.83
CA GLU A 139 -3.48 -10.02 25.11
C GLU A 139 -2.93 -8.60 25.40
N GLY A 140 -3.18 -7.59 24.55
CA GLY A 140 -2.64 -6.24 24.69
C GLY A 140 -1.12 -6.13 24.41
N LYS A 141 -0.50 -7.15 23.82
CA LYS A 141 0.93 -7.18 23.49
C LYS A 141 1.18 -6.61 22.09
N TYR A 142 0.77 -5.37 21.89
CA TYR A 142 0.63 -4.73 20.57
C TYR A 142 1.93 -4.70 19.75
N SER A 143 3.05 -4.24 20.31
CA SER A 143 4.32 -4.20 19.59
C SER A 143 4.80 -5.58 19.10
N ARG A 144 4.47 -6.64 19.84
CA ARG A 144 4.75 -8.01 19.40
C ARG A 144 3.77 -8.48 18.33
N ALA A 145 2.50 -8.07 18.42
CA ALA A 145 1.50 -8.35 17.40
C ALA A 145 1.89 -7.72 16.06
N VAL A 146 2.33 -6.46 16.05
CA VAL A 146 2.87 -5.78 14.83
C VAL A 146 3.91 -6.65 14.14
N LYS A 147 4.93 -7.14 14.88
CA LYS A 147 5.98 -7.97 14.30
C LYS A 147 5.44 -9.23 13.62
N PHE A 148 4.47 -9.93 14.23
CA PHE A 148 3.91 -11.14 13.64
C PHE A 148 2.95 -10.86 12.48
N TYR A 149 2.21 -9.75 12.50
CA TYR A 149 1.44 -9.32 11.33
C TYR A 149 2.36 -8.94 10.16
N THR A 150 3.47 -8.25 10.41
CA THR A 150 4.47 -7.94 9.38
C THR A 150 5.06 -9.21 8.76
N ASN A 151 5.39 -10.21 9.60
CA ASN A 151 5.83 -11.51 9.07
C ASN A 151 4.76 -12.22 8.25
N ALA A 152 3.47 -12.09 8.63
CA ALA A 152 2.36 -12.66 7.86
C ALA A 152 2.19 -11.95 6.51
N LEU A 153 2.36 -10.62 6.47
CA LEU A 153 2.31 -9.82 5.25
C LEU A 153 3.48 -10.13 4.31
N GLY A 154 4.65 -10.51 4.83
CA GLY A 154 5.74 -11.04 4.01
C GLY A 154 5.33 -12.22 3.14
N SER A 155 4.33 -12.99 3.56
CA SER A 155 3.78 -14.11 2.81
C SER A 155 2.47 -13.81 2.08
N CYS A 156 1.67 -12.87 2.58
CA CYS A 156 0.39 -12.46 1.99
C CYS A 156 0.25 -10.92 1.99
N PRO A 157 0.98 -10.22 1.12
CA PRO A 157 1.15 -8.76 1.17
C PRO A 157 -0.12 -7.95 0.89
N THR A 158 -1.09 -8.53 0.22
CA THR A 158 -2.38 -7.88 -0.12
C THR A 158 -3.53 -8.30 0.78
N SER A 159 -3.25 -8.98 1.91
CA SER A 159 -4.30 -9.36 2.83
C SER A 159 -4.80 -8.16 3.63
N ASP A 160 -5.93 -7.60 3.20
CA ASP A 160 -6.62 -6.46 3.82
C ASP A 160 -6.84 -6.66 5.33
N ILE A 161 -7.29 -7.85 5.73
CA ILE A 161 -7.52 -8.19 7.14
C ILE A 161 -6.24 -8.16 7.97
N ILE A 162 -5.10 -8.57 7.40
CA ILE A 162 -3.82 -8.58 8.12
C ILE A 162 -3.28 -7.15 8.21
N ILE A 163 -3.35 -6.38 7.11
CA ILE A 163 -2.95 -4.96 7.08
C ILE A 163 -3.78 -4.17 8.09
N TYR A 164 -5.11 -4.32 8.07
CA TYR A 164 -6.01 -3.67 9.02
C TYR A 164 -5.66 -3.98 10.49
N ARG A 165 -5.44 -5.25 10.82
CA ARG A 165 -5.10 -5.67 12.18
C ARG A 165 -3.72 -5.19 12.61
N ARG A 166 -2.76 -5.10 11.68
CA ARG A 166 -1.46 -4.47 11.95
C ARG A 166 -1.64 -2.99 12.25
N GLY A 167 -2.42 -2.28 11.45
CA GLY A 167 -2.78 -0.88 11.70
C GLY A 167 -3.39 -0.67 13.08
N LEU A 168 -4.34 -1.52 13.50
CA LEU A 168 -4.89 -1.49 14.87
C LEU A 168 -3.80 -1.70 15.93
N ALA A 169 -2.91 -2.67 15.74
CA ALA A 169 -1.84 -2.92 16.68
C ALA A 169 -0.87 -1.73 16.78
N LYS A 170 -0.51 -1.10 15.65
CA LYS A 170 0.28 0.13 15.59
C LYS A 170 -0.44 1.29 16.28
N TYR A 171 -1.73 1.48 16.03
CA TYR A 171 -2.54 2.49 16.71
C TYR A 171 -2.48 2.36 18.23
N TYR A 172 -2.62 1.14 18.76
CA TYR A 172 -2.54 0.89 20.20
C TYR A 172 -1.12 1.02 20.77
N THR A 173 -0.07 1.01 19.96
CA THR A 173 1.30 1.35 20.41
C THR A 173 1.57 2.84 20.39
N GLY A 174 0.68 3.67 19.83
CA GLY A 174 0.87 5.10 19.62
C GLY A 174 1.64 5.44 18.35
N ASP A 175 1.90 4.47 17.50
CA ASP A 175 2.56 4.64 16.20
C ASP A 175 1.50 5.03 15.15
N LEU A 176 1.03 6.28 15.26
CA LEU A 176 -0.15 6.77 14.56
C LEU A 176 0.08 6.95 13.06
N GLU A 177 1.27 7.40 12.67
CA GLU A 177 1.65 7.60 11.27
C GLU A 177 1.64 6.26 10.53
N GLU A 178 2.32 5.26 11.07
CA GLU A 178 2.36 3.92 10.50
C GLU A 178 1.01 3.20 10.55
N ALA A 179 0.18 3.49 11.56
CA ALA A 179 -1.19 2.98 11.61
C ALA A 179 -2.04 3.57 10.50
N LEU A 180 -1.91 4.88 10.25
CA LEU A 180 -2.61 5.57 9.17
C LEU A 180 -2.23 4.98 7.81
N ASN A 181 -0.94 4.76 7.55
CA ASN A 181 -0.47 4.12 6.31
C ASN A 181 -1.13 2.76 6.07
N ASP A 182 -1.25 1.93 7.11
CA ASP A 182 -1.93 0.64 7.00
C ASP A 182 -3.43 0.80 6.71
N PHE A 183 -4.12 1.76 7.32
CA PHE A 183 -5.55 2.00 7.11
C PHE A 183 -5.84 2.55 5.71
N GLU A 184 -5.05 3.50 5.23
CA GLU A 184 -5.15 4.04 3.88
C GLU A 184 -4.90 2.96 2.83
N ARG A 185 -3.92 2.10 3.09
CA ARG A 185 -3.64 0.97 2.20
C ARG A 185 -4.83 0.01 2.11
N VAL A 186 -5.52 -0.29 3.22
CA VAL A 186 -6.74 -1.10 3.21
C VAL A 186 -7.85 -0.41 2.41
N ALA A 187 -8.02 0.91 2.57
CA ALA A 187 -9.01 1.67 1.82
C ALA A 187 -8.76 1.61 0.30
N ASN A 188 -7.49 1.63 -0.11
CA ASN A 188 -7.09 1.59 -1.51
C ASN A 188 -7.19 0.18 -2.13
N LEU A 189 -7.28 -0.89 -1.32
CA LEU A 189 -7.42 -2.27 -1.80
C LEU A 189 -8.86 -2.64 -2.23
N ASP A 190 -9.76 -1.67 -2.33
CA ASP A 190 -11.19 -1.90 -2.65
C ASP A 190 -11.83 -2.96 -1.73
N SER A 191 -11.39 -2.97 -0.50
CA SER A 191 -11.71 -3.97 0.51
C SER A 191 -13.14 -3.83 1.01
N HIS A 192 -13.82 -4.94 1.24
CA HIS A 192 -15.10 -4.99 2.00
C HIS A 192 -14.96 -4.49 3.46
N LEU A 193 -13.73 -4.27 3.93
CA LEU A 193 -13.43 -3.59 5.19
C LEU A 193 -13.49 -2.06 5.09
N ALA A 194 -13.83 -1.50 3.92
CA ALA A 194 -14.19 -0.08 3.75
C ALA A 194 -15.49 0.25 4.51
N ASP A 195 -15.52 -0.11 5.77
CA ASP A 195 -16.56 0.07 6.77
C ASP A 195 -16.46 1.51 7.33
N PRO A 196 -17.56 2.11 7.79
CA PRO A 196 -17.59 3.34 8.58
C PRO A 196 -16.56 3.40 9.71
N MET A 197 -16.18 2.25 10.25
CA MET A 197 -15.14 2.13 11.27
C MET A 197 -13.74 2.45 10.75
N LEU A 198 -13.39 2.01 9.54
CA LEU A 198 -12.10 2.32 8.91
C LEU A 198 -11.97 3.82 8.62
N SER A 199 -13.00 4.43 8.00
CA SER A 199 -13.04 5.87 7.75
C SER A 199 -12.87 6.69 9.03
N LYS A 200 -13.50 6.25 10.12
CA LYS A 200 -13.37 6.90 11.43
C LYS A 200 -11.98 6.72 12.05
N LEU A 201 -11.34 5.57 11.87
CA LEU A 201 -9.96 5.34 12.34
C LEU A 201 -8.96 6.20 11.55
N ILE A 202 -9.14 6.34 10.25
CA ILE A 202 -8.34 7.24 9.40
C ILE A 202 -8.51 8.68 9.87
N GLU A 203 -9.73 9.14 10.12
CA GLU A 203 -10.02 10.50 10.61
C GLU A 203 -9.34 10.77 11.96
N VAL A 204 -9.45 9.81 12.91
CA VAL A 204 -8.83 9.94 14.25
C VAL A 204 -7.31 9.91 14.16
N ALA A 205 -6.73 9.05 13.33
CA ALA A 205 -5.29 8.97 13.14
C ALA A 205 -4.74 10.26 12.51
N ASN A 206 -5.39 10.81 11.49
CA ASN A 206 -5.05 12.08 10.86
C ASN A 206 -5.10 13.25 11.86
N TYR A 207 -6.14 13.31 12.67
CA TYR A 207 -6.26 14.35 13.71
C TYR A 207 -5.11 14.29 14.71
N ALA A 208 -4.81 13.11 15.24
CA ALA A 208 -3.75 12.91 16.20
C ALA A 208 -2.35 13.20 15.62
N THR A 209 -2.11 12.85 14.35
CA THR A 209 -0.85 13.15 13.66
C THR A 209 -0.68 14.65 13.45
N SER A 210 -1.74 15.38 13.10
CA SER A 210 -1.71 16.83 12.92
C SER A 210 -1.45 17.58 14.23
N GLU A 211 -2.01 17.13 15.35
CA GLU A 211 -1.74 17.74 16.67
C GLU A 211 -0.28 17.52 17.11
N LEU A 212 0.30 16.36 16.85
CA LEU A 212 1.71 16.08 17.14
C LEU A 212 2.64 16.98 16.34
N GLN A 213 2.34 17.20 15.04
CA GLN A 213 3.12 18.12 14.20
C GLN A 213 3.02 19.57 14.68
N LEU A 214 1.84 20.04 15.06
CA LEU A 214 1.64 21.39 15.60
C LEU A 214 2.36 21.60 16.94
N SER A 215 2.40 20.58 17.80
CA SER A 215 3.11 20.64 19.08
C SER A 215 4.63 20.69 18.91
N SER A 216 5.16 20.07 17.86
CA SER A 216 6.61 20.07 17.55
C SER A 216 7.11 21.40 16.95
N LEU A 217 6.23 22.26 16.44
CA LEU A 217 6.56 23.55 15.87
C LEU A 217 6.61 24.69 16.93
N ASN A 218 6.20 24.43 18.16
CA ASN A 218 6.14 25.41 19.25
C ASN A 218 7.31 25.30 20.25
N TYR A 219 8.40 24.62 19.88
CA TYR A 219 9.67 24.55 20.59
C TYR A 219 10.79 25.05 19.63
#